data_bca9da87b4e5a967dd713d13be153134
#
_entry.id   bca9da87b4e5a967dd713d13be153134
#
_cell.length_a   1.000
_cell.length_b   1.000
_cell.length_c   1.000
_cell.angle_alpha   90.00
_cell.angle_beta   90.00
_cell.angle_gamma   90.00
#
_symmetry.space_group_name_H-M   'P 1'
#
loop_
_entity.id
_entity.type
_entity.pdbx_description
1 polymer ?
#
loop_
_entity_poly.entity_id
_entity_poly.type
_entity_poly.pdbx_seq_one_letter_code
_entity_poly.pdbx_strand_id
1 'polypeptide(L)'
;VNNSWISYKLHFFRFIWERLIVFICNFFSKKNLFQVSIANTGTDLSKHPLVPQADVIHLHWVNQGFLSLSDIKKLVNTGKPIVWTMHDLWPATAICHYPGGCEKYISNCYQCPMLKRNPFFDLAASVFKEKGKIGLSKITFVGCSRWIMEEAKKGNWLRTACFTSI
;
A
#
# COMPACT_ATOMS: atom_id res chain seq x y z
N VAL A 1 16.15 19.63 9.25
CA VAL A 1 15.53 18.87 10.33
C VAL A 1 14.95 19.85 11.36
N ASN A 2 13.86 20.54 11.01
CA ASN A 2 13.18 21.41 11.98
C ASN A 2 11.72 20.97 12.09
N ASN A 3 11.26 20.80 13.32
CA ASN A 3 9.91 20.44 13.78
C ASN A 3 9.57 18.93 13.79
N SER A 4 10.35 18.14 14.46
CA SER A 4 10.04 16.73 14.73
C SER A 4 8.65 16.53 15.38
N TRP A 5 8.21 17.47 16.25
CA TRP A 5 6.95 17.36 16.99
C TRP A 5 5.71 17.64 16.14
N ILE A 6 5.74 18.64 15.24
CA ILE A 6 4.62 18.94 14.32
C ILE A 6 4.50 17.82 13.28
N SER A 7 5.62 17.34 12.76
CA SER A 7 5.66 16.20 11.84
C SER A 7 5.08 14.94 12.49
N TYR A 8 5.46 14.63 13.73
CA TYR A 8 4.92 13.50 14.48
C TYR A 8 3.41 13.59 14.67
N LYS A 9 2.89 14.75 15.09
CA LYS A 9 1.45 14.96 15.23
C LYS A 9 0.72 14.78 13.90
N LEU A 10 1.25 15.30 12.81
CA LEU A 10 0.64 15.17 11.50
C LEU A 10 0.57 13.71 11.05
N HIS A 11 1.63 12.93 11.28
CA HIS A 11 1.63 11.48 10.99
C HIS A 11 0.62 10.73 11.86
N PHE A 12 0.55 11.08 13.14
CA PHE A 12 -0.43 10.50 14.05
C PHE A 12 -1.88 10.79 13.60
N PHE A 13 -2.18 12.03 13.20
CA PHE A 13 -3.50 12.38 12.67
C PHE A 13 -3.82 11.63 11.38
N ARG A 14 -2.88 11.47 10.46
CA ARG A 14 -3.06 10.69 9.24
C ARG A 14 -3.34 9.21 9.54
N PHE A 15 -2.61 8.65 10.48
CA PHE A 15 -2.87 7.29 10.95
C PHE A 15 -4.28 7.13 11.51
N ILE A 16 -4.70 8.03 12.42
CA ILE A 16 -6.05 8.03 12.98
C ILE A 16 -7.10 8.21 11.89
N TRP A 17 -6.89 9.12 10.96
CA TRP A 17 -7.79 9.37 9.83
C TRP A 17 -7.99 8.12 8.98
N GLU A 18 -6.93 7.44 8.61
CA GLU A 18 -7.02 6.19 7.86
C GLU A 18 -7.82 5.13 8.61
N ARG A 19 -7.54 4.96 9.91
CA ARG A 19 -8.29 4.03 10.78
C ARG A 19 -9.76 4.40 10.90
N LEU A 20 -10.07 5.68 11.01
CA LEU A 20 -11.45 6.17 11.09
C LEU A 20 -12.22 5.83 9.80
N ILE A 21 -11.64 6.08 8.63
CA ILE A 21 -12.28 5.73 7.35
C ILE A 21 -12.54 4.22 7.27
N VAL A 22 -11.54 3.38 7.59
CA VAL A 22 -11.73 1.92 7.61
C VAL A 22 -12.84 1.54 8.60
N PHE A 23 -12.86 2.11 9.79
CA PHE A 23 -13.87 1.84 10.82
C PHE A 23 -15.28 2.18 10.35
N ILE A 24 -15.48 3.36 9.75
CA ILE A 24 -16.77 3.79 9.20
C ILE A 24 -17.21 2.86 8.06
N CYS A 25 -16.31 2.60 7.10
CA CYS A 25 -16.60 1.72 5.95
C CYS A 25 -16.82 0.26 6.38
N ASN A 26 -16.34 -0.15 7.55
CA ASN A 26 -16.55 -1.46 8.15
C ASN A 26 -17.75 -1.51 9.10
N PHE A 27 -18.72 -0.60 8.96
CA PHE A 27 -19.90 -0.47 9.82
C PHE A 27 -19.54 -0.41 11.30
N PHE A 28 -18.64 0.50 11.66
CA PHE A 28 -18.17 0.74 13.02
C PHE A 28 -17.61 -0.51 13.72
N SER A 29 -17.14 -1.49 12.93
CA SER A 29 -16.51 -2.70 13.47
C SER A 29 -15.02 -2.49 13.64
N LYS A 30 -14.49 -2.88 14.81
CA LYS A 30 -13.06 -2.90 15.09
C LYS A 30 -12.35 -4.15 14.53
N LYS A 31 -13.12 -5.12 14.01
CA LYS A 31 -12.54 -6.35 13.46
C LYS A 31 -11.62 -6.02 12.28
N ASN A 32 -10.43 -6.60 12.28
CA ASN A 32 -9.40 -6.44 11.24
C ASN A 32 -8.93 -5.01 10.99
N LEU A 33 -9.23 -4.04 11.89
CA LEU A 33 -8.92 -2.62 11.71
C LEU A 33 -7.43 -2.35 11.44
N PHE A 34 -6.54 -3.15 12.01
CA PHE A 34 -5.08 -3.05 11.86
C PHE A 34 -4.49 -4.08 10.88
N GLN A 35 -5.31 -4.95 10.31
CA GLN A 35 -4.89 -5.95 9.32
C GLN A 35 -5.05 -5.45 7.88
N VAL A 36 -5.56 -4.23 7.72
CA VAL A 36 -5.80 -3.60 6.43
C VAL A 36 -5.23 -2.19 6.40
N SER A 37 -4.82 -1.72 5.23
CA SER A 37 -4.39 -0.34 4.97
C SER A 37 -4.94 0.11 3.62
N ILE A 38 -5.47 1.31 3.57
CA ILE A 38 -6.07 1.89 2.36
C ILE A 38 -5.18 2.96 1.72
N ALA A 39 -4.17 3.43 2.45
CA ALA A 39 -3.20 4.44 2.01
C ALA A 39 -3.88 5.65 1.33
N ASN A 40 -4.95 6.18 1.96
CA ASN A 40 -5.71 7.32 1.45
C ASN A 40 -5.12 8.67 1.83
N THR A 41 -4.11 8.69 2.69
CA THR A 41 -3.40 9.88 3.15
C THR A 41 -1.91 9.57 3.35
N GLY A 42 -1.05 10.56 3.14
CA GLY A 42 0.40 10.37 3.25
C GLY A 42 1.16 11.67 3.09
N THR A 43 2.47 11.56 2.93
CA THR A 43 3.39 12.67 2.66
C THR A 43 3.95 12.55 1.26
N ASP A 44 3.80 13.58 0.45
CA ASP A 44 4.42 13.65 -0.89
C ASP A 44 5.93 13.80 -0.77
N LEU A 45 6.65 12.70 -0.91
CA LEU A 45 8.12 12.67 -0.91
C LEU A 45 8.72 12.89 -2.29
N SER A 46 7.93 12.92 -3.38
CA SER A 46 8.45 13.08 -4.74
C SER A 46 9.18 14.40 -4.96
N LYS A 47 8.84 15.41 -4.15
CA LYS A 47 9.45 16.76 -4.17
C LYS A 47 10.57 16.93 -3.14
N HIS A 48 10.90 15.87 -2.38
CA HIS A 48 11.95 15.97 -1.38
C HIS A 48 13.32 16.19 -2.05
N PRO A 49 14.16 17.11 -1.56
CA PRO A 49 15.44 17.48 -2.22
C PRO A 49 16.40 16.30 -2.46
N LEU A 50 16.30 15.24 -1.69
CA LEU A 50 17.13 14.03 -1.86
C LEU A 50 16.65 13.14 -3.03
N VAL A 51 15.41 13.26 -3.48
CA VAL A 51 14.89 12.40 -4.56
C VAL A 51 15.62 12.62 -5.89
N PRO A 52 15.86 13.84 -6.37
CA PRO A 52 16.65 14.05 -7.59
C PRO A 52 18.07 13.53 -7.48
N GLN A 53 18.66 13.54 -6.27
CA GLN A 53 20.03 13.14 -5.99
C GLN A 53 20.20 11.62 -5.77
N ALA A 54 19.09 10.91 -5.54
CA ALA A 54 19.13 9.48 -5.30
C ALA A 54 19.35 8.70 -6.59
N ASP A 55 20.19 7.68 -6.55
CA ASP A 55 20.32 6.69 -7.64
C ASP A 55 19.19 5.67 -7.59
N VAL A 56 18.75 5.31 -6.37
CA VAL A 56 17.68 4.35 -6.11
C VAL A 56 16.83 4.83 -4.95
N ILE A 57 15.52 4.65 -5.05
CA ILE A 57 14.58 4.85 -3.94
C ILE A 57 14.22 3.49 -3.36
N HIS A 58 14.56 3.24 -2.10
CA HIS A 58 14.25 1.99 -1.43
C HIS A 58 13.07 2.15 -0.49
N LEU A 59 11.99 1.41 -0.78
CA LEU A 59 10.77 1.39 0.02
C LEU A 59 10.73 0.13 0.88
N HIS A 60 10.23 0.29 2.10
CA HIS A 60 9.92 -0.79 3.02
C HIS A 60 8.45 -0.72 3.41
N TRP A 61 8.15 -0.52 4.67
CA TRP A 61 6.79 -0.32 5.17
C TRP A 61 6.34 1.12 4.91
N VAL A 62 5.38 1.32 4.00
CA VAL A 62 4.93 2.66 3.57
C VAL A 62 3.52 3.02 4.00
N ASN A 63 2.87 2.15 4.75
CA ASN A 63 1.46 2.26 5.13
C ASN A 63 1.21 3.16 6.33
N GLN A 64 -0.02 3.18 6.81
CA GLN A 64 -0.46 3.83 8.04
C GLN A 64 -0.21 5.34 8.07
N GLY A 65 -0.55 6.02 6.98
CA GLY A 65 -0.45 7.48 6.89
C GLY A 65 0.93 8.00 6.51
N PHE A 66 1.90 7.12 6.17
CA PHE A 66 3.21 7.54 5.70
C PHE A 66 3.18 7.94 4.22
N LEU A 67 2.80 7.04 3.30
CA LEU A 67 2.56 7.34 1.89
C LEU A 67 1.14 6.99 1.50
N SER A 68 0.49 7.86 0.75
CA SER A 68 -0.76 7.55 0.07
C SER A 68 -0.49 6.84 -1.27
N LEU A 69 -1.53 6.22 -1.86
CA LEU A 69 -1.45 5.66 -3.22
C LEU A 69 -1.03 6.72 -4.24
N SER A 70 -1.53 7.95 -4.06
CA SER A 70 -1.15 9.10 -4.89
C SER A 70 0.32 9.46 -4.74
N ASP A 71 0.86 9.42 -3.51
CA ASP A 71 2.27 9.73 -3.24
C ASP A 71 3.19 8.66 -3.83
N ILE A 72 2.83 7.37 -3.72
CA ILE A 72 3.56 6.28 -4.38
C ILE A 72 3.56 6.48 -5.90
N LYS A 73 2.41 6.82 -6.49
CA LYS A 73 2.32 7.12 -7.94
C LYS A 73 3.24 8.26 -8.35
N LYS A 74 3.30 9.34 -7.54
CA LYS A 74 4.21 10.47 -7.80
C LYS A 74 5.67 10.04 -7.73
N LEU A 75 6.06 9.19 -6.77
CA LEU A 75 7.41 8.63 -6.70
C LEU A 75 7.74 7.80 -7.95
N VAL A 76 6.84 6.92 -8.39
CA VAL A 76 7.01 6.15 -9.63
C VAL A 76 7.18 7.07 -10.85
N ASN A 77 6.43 8.17 -10.89
CA ASN A 77 6.49 9.14 -11.97
C ASN A 77 7.76 10.01 -11.97
N THR A 78 8.59 9.97 -10.93
CA THR A 78 9.91 10.64 -10.96
C THR A 78 10.87 9.99 -11.95
N GLY A 79 10.59 8.75 -12.37
CA GLY A 79 11.47 7.95 -13.23
C GLY A 79 12.70 7.38 -12.55
N LYS A 80 12.87 7.62 -11.24
CA LYS A 80 13.96 7.01 -10.45
C LYS A 80 13.71 5.51 -10.26
N PRO A 81 14.76 4.67 -10.30
CA PRO A 81 14.64 3.27 -9.95
C PRO A 81 14.07 3.12 -8.52
N ILE A 82 13.06 2.28 -8.38
CA ILE A 82 12.45 2.00 -7.08
C ILE A 82 12.62 0.51 -6.77
N VAL A 83 13.14 0.22 -5.58
CA VAL A 83 13.19 -1.10 -4.98
C VAL A 83 12.22 -1.12 -3.80
N TRP A 84 11.36 -2.12 -3.70
CA TRP A 84 10.42 -2.25 -2.59
C TRP A 84 10.58 -3.60 -1.90
N THR A 85 11.15 -3.58 -0.68
CA THR A 85 11.20 -4.77 0.16
C THR A 85 9.84 -5.01 0.80
N MET A 86 9.23 -6.13 0.45
CA MET A 86 7.93 -6.55 0.95
C MET A 86 8.09 -7.30 2.27
N HIS A 87 7.51 -6.74 3.33
CA HIS A 87 7.41 -7.39 4.64
C HIS A 87 6.06 -8.10 4.82
N ASP A 88 5.12 -7.84 3.90
CA ASP A 88 3.80 -8.43 3.80
C ASP A 88 3.31 -8.42 2.34
N LEU A 89 2.08 -8.86 2.11
CA LEU A 89 1.47 -8.92 0.77
C LEU A 89 0.68 -7.66 0.39
N TRP A 90 0.73 -6.59 1.19
CA TRP A 90 -0.04 -5.39 0.88
C TRP A 90 0.24 -4.80 -0.52
N PRO A 91 1.47 -4.80 -1.06
CA PRO A 91 1.69 -4.34 -2.44
C PRO A 91 0.92 -5.13 -3.49
N ALA A 92 0.67 -6.42 -3.26
CA ALA A 92 -0.04 -7.32 -4.18
C ALA A 92 -1.56 -7.34 -3.97
N THR A 93 -2.05 -7.01 -2.77
CA THR A 93 -3.48 -7.03 -2.41
C THR A 93 -4.10 -5.63 -2.53
N ALA A 94 -5.43 -5.51 -2.42
CA ALA A 94 -6.05 -4.19 -2.33
C ALA A 94 -5.72 -3.49 -1.01
N ILE A 95 -6.07 -4.12 0.11
CA ILE A 95 -6.03 -3.50 1.44
C ILE A 95 -5.39 -4.37 2.52
N CYS A 96 -5.45 -5.71 2.41
CA CYS A 96 -4.99 -6.60 3.46
C CYS A 96 -3.48 -6.81 3.43
N HIS A 97 -2.87 -6.94 4.61
CA HIS A 97 -1.45 -7.26 4.77
C HIS A 97 -1.18 -8.75 4.50
N TYR A 98 -2.11 -9.61 4.91
CA TYR A 98 -2.10 -11.05 4.61
C TYR A 98 -3.50 -11.51 4.21
N PRO A 99 -3.65 -12.16 3.05
CA PRO A 99 -4.96 -12.52 2.52
C PRO A 99 -5.62 -13.70 3.25
N GLY A 100 -4.89 -14.50 4.04
CA GLY A 100 -5.45 -15.59 4.85
C GLY A 100 -6.19 -16.65 4.02
N GLY A 101 -5.66 -17.04 2.87
CA GLY A 101 -6.29 -17.98 1.94
C GLY A 101 -7.28 -17.34 0.93
N CYS A 102 -7.49 -16.03 0.99
CA CYS A 102 -8.28 -15.32 -0.01
C CYS A 102 -7.45 -15.10 -1.28
N GLU A 103 -7.91 -15.60 -2.42
CA GLU A 103 -7.24 -15.48 -3.73
C GLU A 103 -7.78 -14.33 -4.60
N LYS A 104 -8.68 -13.50 -4.10
CA LYS A 104 -9.29 -12.42 -4.90
C LYS A 104 -8.29 -11.41 -5.45
N TYR A 105 -7.16 -11.20 -4.77
CA TYR A 105 -6.10 -10.28 -5.23
C TYR A 105 -5.44 -10.70 -6.56
N ILE A 106 -5.62 -11.97 -6.96
CA ILE A 106 -5.13 -12.50 -8.23
C ILE A 106 -5.86 -11.86 -9.42
N SER A 107 -7.13 -11.52 -9.24
CA SER A 107 -7.98 -10.97 -10.32
C SER A 107 -8.64 -9.65 -9.94
N ASN A 108 -9.40 -9.63 -8.86
CA ASN A 108 -10.18 -8.47 -8.43
C ASN A 108 -10.56 -8.57 -6.95
N CYS A 109 -10.06 -7.66 -6.12
CA CYS A 109 -10.41 -7.58 -4.70
C CYS A 109 -11.76 -6.89 -4.50
N TYR A 110 -12.87 -7.61 -4.64
CA TYR A 110 -14.18 -7.09 -4.28
C TYR A 110 -14.80 -7.90 -3.15
N GLN A 111 -15.72 -7.31 -2.38
CA GLN A 111 -16.36 -7.94 -1.21
C GLN A 111 -15.30 -8.62 -0.31
N CYS A 112 -14.35 -7.81 0.16
CA CYS A 112 -13.21 -8.28 0.93
C CYS A 112 -13.67 -9.00 2.21
N PRO A 113 -13.24 -10.24 2.49
CA PRO A 113 -13.63 -10.97 3.70
C PRO A 113 -13.07 -10.36 4.99
N MET A 114 -12.09 -9.46 4.89
CA MET A 114 -11.57 -8.72 6.04
C MET A 114 -12.50 -7.62 6.54
N LEU A 115 -13.46 -7.17 5.70
CA LEU A 115 -14.43 -6.12 6.03
C LEU A 115 -15.85 -6.69 6.06
N LYS A 116 -16.73 -6.01 6.78
CA LYS A 116 -18.16 -6.26 6.66
C LYS A 116 -18.64 -5.83 5.28
N ARG A 117 -19.54 -6.60 4.70
CA ARG A 117 -20.15 -6.27 3.41
C ARG A 117 -20.93 -4.96 3.51
N ASN A 118 -20.57 -3.99 2.67
CA ASN A 118 -21.28 -2.73 2.53
C ASN A 118 -22.07 -2.76 1.20
N PRO A 119 -23.40 -2.63 1.21
CA PRO A 119 -24.19 -2.64 -0.01
C PRO A 119 -24.04 -1.39 -0.86
N PHE A 120 -23.55 -0.28 -0.29
CA PHE A 120 -23.45 1.02 -0.98
C PHE A 120 -22.06 1.28 -1.54
N PHE A 121 -21.02 0.70 -0.93
CA PHE A 121 -19.64 1.01 -1.28
C PHE A 121 -18.70 -0.15 -0.96
N ASP A 122 -17.90 -0.56 -1.95
CA ASP A 122 -16.86 -1.56 -1.77
C ASP A 122 -15.49 -0.89 -1.68
N LEU A 123 -15.00 -0.71 -0.44
CA LEU A 123 -13.73 -0.07 -0.15
C LEU A 123 -12.55 -0.83 -0.79
N ALA A 124 -12.57 -2.17 -0.74
CA ALA A 124 -11.49 -2.98 -1.30
C ALA A 124 -11.43 -2.88 -2.82
N ALA A 125 -12.59 -2.92 -3.49
CA ALA A 125 -12.67 -2.75 -4.94
C ALA A 125 -12.20 -1.36 -5.38
N SER A 126 -12.55 -0.31 -4.63
CA SER A 126 -12.10 1.05 -4.89
C SER A 126 -10.58 1.17 -4.79
N VAL A 127 -9.99 0.68 -3.69
CA VAL A 127 -8.52 0.71 -3.49
C VAL A 127 -7.81 -0.16 -4.52
N PHE A 128 -8.38 -1.31 -4.88
CA PHE A 128 -7.84 -2.19 -5.93
C PHE A 128 -7.70 -1.45 -7.26
N LYS A 129 -8.76 -0.76 -7.67
CA LYS A 129 -8.78 0.06 -8.89
C LYS A 129 -7.73 1.18 -8.87
N GLU A 130 -7.59 1.88 -7.74
CA GLU A 130 -6.60 2.96 -7.60
C GLU A 130 -5.15 2.41 -7.59
N LYS A 131 -4.87 1.28 -6.94
CA LYS A 131 -3.55 0.63 -7.00
C LYS A 131 -3.16 0.25 -8.42
N GLY A 132 -4.08 -0.25 -9.22
CA GLY A 132 -3.82 -0.59 -10.63
C GLY A 132 -3.35 0.60 -11.49
N LYS A 133 -3.60 1.84 -11.04
CA LYS A 133 -3.18 3.07 -11.74
C LYS A 133 -1.79 3.59 -11.33
N ILE A 134 -1.13 2.96 -10.36
CA ILE A 134 0.15 3.45 -9.81
C ILE A 134 1.31 3.17 -10.76
N GLY A 135 1.26 2.07 -11.51
CA GLY A 135 2.38 1.60 -12.32
C GLY A 135 3.37 0.76 -11.50
N LEU A 136 2.85 -0.08 -10.60
CA LEU A 136 3.64 -0.94 -9.72
C LEU A 136 4.55 -1.91 -10.49
N SER A 137 4.22 -2.26 -11.74
CA SER A 137 5.08 -3.08 -12.61
C SER A 137 6.45 -2.46 -12.93
N LYS A 138 6.62 -1.15 -12.69
CA LYS A 138 7.89 -0.44 -12.86
C LYS A 138 8.81 -0.54 -11.64
N ILE A 139 8.34 -1.13 -10.56
CA ILE A 139 9.08 -1.30 -9.30
C ILE A 139 9.74 -2.66 -9.27
N THR A 140 10.96 -2.74 -8.76
CA THR A 140 11.61 -4.02 -8.42
C THR A 140 11.20 -4.41 -7.01
N PHE A 141 10.55 -5.55 -6.86
CA PHE A 141 10.12 -6.06 -5.56
C PHE A 141 11.13 -7.07 -5.00
N VAL A 142 11.41 -6.93 -3.71
CA VAL A 142 12.24 -7.85 -2.94
C VAL A 142 11.36 -8.56 -1.93
N GLY A 143 11.22 -9.87 -2.03
CA GLY A 143 10.53 -10.66 -1.02
C GLY A 143 11.45 -10.95 0.16
N CYS A 144 11.04 -10.62 1.39
CA CYS A 144 11.78 -11.02 2.60
C CYS A 144 11.72 -12.54 2.85
N SER A 145 10.97 -13.28 2.05
CA SER A 145 10.97 -14.73 1.95
C SER A 145 10.50 -15.17 0.57
N ARG A 146 10.86 -16.41 0.18
CA ARG A 146 10.39 -17.02 -1.06
C ARG A 146 8.87 -17.08 -1.12
N TRP A 147 8.22 -17.38 0.02
CA TRP A 147 6.77 -17.46 0.09
C TRP A 147 6.10 -16.12 -0.24
N ILE A 148 6.55 -15.00 0.38
CA ILE A 148 6.01 -13.66 0.07
C ILE A 148 6.19 -13.34 -1.41
N MET A 149 7.36 -13.64 -1.97
CA MET A 149 7.64 -13.37 -3.38
C MET A 149 6.70 -14.17 -4.29
N GLU A 150 6.56 -15.49 -4.08
CA GLU A 150 5.69 -16.34 -4.91
C GLU A 150 4.22 -15.96 -4.80
N GLU A 151 3.74 -15.61 -3.60
CA GLU A 151 2.38 -15.13 -3.41
C GLU A 151 2.17 -13.76 -4.08
N ALA A 152 3.11 -12.83 -3.95
CA ALA A 152 3.00 -11.51 -4.55
C ALA A 152 2.97 -11.56 -6.08
N LYS A 153 3.73 -12.44 -6.72
CA LYS A 153 3.74 -12.66 -8.18
C LYS A 153 2.37 -13.03 -8.74
N LYS A 154 1.51 -13.64 -7.94
CA LYS A 154 0.13 -13.98 -8.34
C LYS A 154 -0.76 -12.74 -8.46
N GLY A 155 -0.39 -11.63 -7.78
CA GLY A 155 -1.18 -10.40 -7.75
C GLY A 155 -1.37 -9.77 -9.12
N ASN A 156 -2.56 -9.27 -9.39
CA ASN A 156 -3.01 -8.80 -10.70
C ASN A 156 -2.01 -7.85 -11.40
N TRP A 157 -1.58 -6.79 -10.70
CA TRP A 157 -0.69 -5.76 -11.28
C TRP A 157 0.80 -6.03 -11.08
N LEU A 158 1.17 -7.10 -10.37
CA LEU A 158 2.56 -7.45 -10.12
C LEU A 158 3.10 -8.56 -11.05
N ARG A 159 2.25 -9.16 -11.89
CA ARG A 159 2.65 -10.27 -12.78
C ARG A 159 3.79 -9.94 -13.72
N THR A 160 3.92 -8.67 -14.09
CA THR A 160 4.96 -8.17 -15.01
C THR A 160 6.06 -7.40 -14.28
N ALA A 161 6.03 -7.32 -12.97
CA ALA A 161 7.04 -6.65 -12.17
C ALA A 161 8.32 -7.50 -12.06
N CYS A 162 9.45 -6.85 -11.82
CA CYS A 162 10.69 -7.53 -11.49
C CYS A 162 10.67 -7.97 -10.03
N PHE A 163 11.11 -9.21 -9.78
CA PHE A 163 11.20 -9.77 -8.43
C PHE A 163 12.58 -10.35 -8.16
N THR A 164 13.04 -10.16 -6.92
CA THR A 164 14.19 -10.87 -6.36
C THR A 164 13.89 -11.29 -4.92
N SER A 165 14.65 -12.21 -4.38
CA SER A 165 14.55 -12.66 -2.99
C SER A 165 15.89 -12.49 -2.29
N ILE A 166 15.85 -12.29 -1.01
CA ILE A 166 17.01 -12.37 -0.11
C ILE A 166 17.22 -13.82 0.27
#